data_4e97083e3af003acb16d7d4f0ddcf94d
#
_entry.id   4e97083e3af003acb16d7d4f0ddcf94d
#
_cell.length_a   1.000
_cell.length_b   1.000
_cell.length_c   1.000
_cell.angle_alpha   90.00
_cell.angle_beta   90.00
_cell.angle_gamma   90.00
#
_symmetry.space_group_name_H-M   'P 1'
#
loop_
_entity.id
_entity.type
_entity.pdbx_description
1 polymer ?
#
loop_
_entity_poly.entity_id
_entity_poly.type
_entity_poly.pdbx_seq_one_letter_code
_entity_poly.pdbx_strand_id
1 'polypeptide(L)'
;KYDMLHVPVRQNNENTATVRQRMQAGCRILCIQFTNSDAFAAGVVLDGTGQEIAVKFWKGGKEYSHHCRKLLEKIKKSQEATGGRQTGRVDQKYWMHLKHLSEHYGHQVTSQILRFAVEQNVSVIVLPRYNQEYSRNVMKGSGNWGPLHLSTRIGQYLDYKAWKNGIIVIEVHATGISKI
;
A
#
# COMPACT_ATOMS: atom_id res chain seq x y z
N LYS A 1 -1.38 4.99 -32.37
CA LYS A 1 -2.53 4.55 -31.55
C LYS A 1 -2.46 3.05 -31.52
N TYR A 2 -2.21 2.45 -30.36
CA TYR A 2 -2.29 1.00 -30.18
C TYR A 2 -3.71 0.71 -29.66
N ASP A 3 -4.47 -0.06 -30.41
CA ASP A 3 -5.76 -0.55 -29.97
C ASP A 3 -5.52 -1.68 -28.94
N MET A 4 -5.73 -1.39 -27.66
CA MET A 4 -5.65 -2.42 -26.63
C MET A 4 -6.96 -3.19 -26.58
N LEU A 5 -6.89 -4.46 -26.90
CA LEU A 5 -8.01 -5.39 -26.74
C LEU A 5 -8.12 -5.79 -25.27
N HIS A 6 -9.16 -5.35 -24.58
CA HIS A 6 -9.47 -5.80 -23.23
C HIS A 6 -10.27 -7.10 -23.28
N VAL A 7 -9.58 -8.22 -23.02
CA VAL A 7 -10.25 -9.52 -22.88
C VAL A 7 -10.55 -9.77 -21.41
N PRO A 8 -11.81 -9.80 -21.00
CA PRO A 8 -12.14 -10.15 -19.62
C PRO A 8 -11.86 -11.63 -19.38
N VAL A 9 -10.88 -11.92 -18.55
CA VAL A 9 -10.57 -13.29 -18.12
C VAL A 9 -11.25 -13.55 -16.78
N ARG A 10 -12.21 -14.47 -16.74
CA ARG A 10 -12.74 -14.98 -15.48
C ARG A 10 -11.70 -15.88 -14.84
N GLN A 11 -11.20 -15.48 -13.68
CA GLN A 11 -10.39 -16.35 -12.82
C GLN A 11 -11.33 -16.98 -11.79
N ASN A 12 -11.49 -18.28 -11.85
CA ASN A 12 -12.19 -19.01 -10.79
C ASN A 12 -11.22 -19.14 -9.60
N ASN A 13 -11.62 -18.62 -8.45
CA ASN A 13 -10.95 -18.93 -7.20
C ASN A 13 -11.67 -20.15 -6.60
N GLU A 14 -10.96 -21.25 -6.46
CA GLU A 14 -11.50 -22.49 -5.87
C GLU A 14 -11.84 -22.33 -4.38
N ASN A 15 -11.21 -21.34 -3.72
CA ASN A 15 -11.44 -21.10 -2.30
C ASN A 15 -12.54 -20.05 -2.06
N THR A 16 -13.80 -20.51 -2.04
CA THR A 16 -15.00 -19.68 -1.81
C THR A 16 -15.32 -19.44 -0.33
N ALA A 17 -14.50 -19.97 0.61
CA ALA A 17 -14.75 -19.84 2.04
C ALA A 17 -14.72 -18.37 2.48
N THR A 18 -15.76 -17.95 3.20
CA THR A 18 -15.88 -16.58 3.75
C THR A 18 -14.84 -16.33 4.86
N VAL A 19 -14.56 -15.07 5.18
CA VAL A 19 -13.67 -14.69 6.29
C VAL A 19 -14.10 -15.38 7.59
N ARG A 20 -15.40 -15.38 7.90
CA ARG A 20 -15.94 -16.03 9.11
C ARG A 20 -15.63 -17.53 9.16
N GLN A 21 -15.82 -18.23 8.06
CA GLN A 21 -15.50 -19.67 7.97
C GLN A 21 -14.02 -19.94 8.16
N ARG A 22 -13.15 -19.10 7.57
CA ARG A 22 -11.69 -19.23 7.73
C ARG A 22 -11.26 -18.99 9.18
N MET A 23 -11.82 -17.97 9.83
CA MET A 23 -11.54 -17.69 11.23
C MET A 23 -12.00 -18.82 12.15
N GLN A 24 -13.20 -19.39 11.91
CA GLN A 24 -13.70 -20.55 12.64
C GLN A 24 -12.82 -21.79 12.44
N ALA A 25 -12.19 -21.94 11.30
CA ALA A 25 -11.23 -23.00 11.00
C ALA A 25 -9.82 -22.74 11.59
N GLY A 26 -9.62 -21.67 12.36
CA GLY A 26 -8.33 -21.36 12.98
C GLY A 26 -7.26 -20.89 12.00
N CYS A 27 -7.63 -20.16 10.95
CA CYS A 27 -6.68 -19.69 9.95
C CYS A 27 -5.66 -18.69 10.53
N ARG A 28 -4.50 -18.57 9.87
CA ARG A 28 -3.53 -17.51 10.15
C ARG A 28 -3.95 -16.20 9.50
N ILE A 29 -3.74 -15.12 10.24
CA ILE A 29 -4.12 -13.76 9.86
C ILE A 29 -2.86 -12.89 9.85
N LEU A 30 -2.66 -12.11 8.79
CA LEU A 30 -1.63 -11.08 8.73
C LEU A 30 -2.27 -9.71 8.97
N CYS A 31 -1.98 -9.11 10.10
CA CYS A 31 -2.38 -7.73 10.42
C CYS A 31 -1.29 -6.77 9.96
N ILE A 32 -1.64 -5.78 9.15
CA ILE A 32 -0.70 -4.79 8.60
C ILE A 32 -1.02 -3.41 9.18
N GLN A 33 0.02 -2.70 9.59
CA GLN A 33 0.00 -1.29 9.97
C GLN A 33 0.91 -0.51 9.02
N PHE A 34 0.38 0.51 8.35
CA PHE A 34 1.19 1.41 7.55
C PHE A 34 1.89 2.43 8.44
N THR A 35 3.13 2.77 8.09
CA THR A 35 3.94 3.71 8.87
C THR A 35 4.39 4.87 8.00
N ASN A 36 4.81 5.97 8.65
CA ASN A 36 5.38 7.13 7.99
C ASN A 36 6.86 7.29 8.37
N SER A 37 7.56 6.17 8.55
CA SER A 37 8.95 6.10 8.99
C SER A 37 9.84 5.48 7.92
N ASP A 38 10.88 4.78 8.34
CA ASP A 38 11.79 4.04 7.46
C ASP A 38 11.10 2.83 6.78
N ALA A 39 10.14 2.22 7.45
CA ALA A 39 9.33 1.17 6.86
C ALA A 39 8.07 1.76 6.18
N PHE A 40 7.59 1.13 5.13
CA PHE A 40 6.27 1.41 4.56
C PHE A 40 5.17 0.84 5.44
N ALA A 41 5.41 -0.35 5.95
CA ALA A 41 4.47 -1.08 6.78
C ALA A 41 5.19 -2.02 7.75
N ALA A 42 4.52 -2.33 8.84
CA ALA A 42 4.82 -3.43 9.74
C ALA A 42 3.68 -4.44 9.66
N GLY A 43 3.98 -5.73 9.80
CA GLY A 43 2.98 -6.78 9.80
C GLY A 43 3.26 -7.81 10.87
N VAL A 44 2.19 -8.30 11.48
CA VAL A 44 2.19 -9.35 12.49
C VAL A 44 1.31 -10.49 12.02
N VAL A 45 1.82 -11.70 12.01
CA VAL A 45 1.05 -12.91 11.76
C VAL A 45 0.56 -13.49 13.07
N LEU A 46 -0.75 -13.67 13.16
CA LEU A 46 -1.42 -14.31 14.28
C LEU A 46 -1.96 -15.67 13.85
N ASP A 47 -1.94 -16.65 14.77
CA ASP A 47 -2.63 -17.92 14.58
C ASP A 47 -4.13 -17.83 14.94
N GLY A 48 -4.85 -18.95 14.81
CA GLY A 48 -6.27 -19.05 15.15
C GLY A 48 -6.60 -18.81 16.62
N THR A 49 -5.60 -18.84 17.52
CA THR A 49 -5.76 -18.54 18.96
C THR A 49 -5.44 -17.08 19.28
N GLY A 50 -4.91 -16.32 18.30
CA GLY A 50 -4.46 -14.95 18.48
C GLY A 50 -3.01 -14.82 18.95
N GLN A 51 -2.25 -15.92 18.97
CA GLN A 51 -0.83 -15.91 19.32
C GLN A 51 0.00 -15.39 18.15
N GLU A 52 1.00 -14.56 18.46
CA GLU A 52 1.95 -14.05 17.48
C GLU A 52 2.88 -15.18 16.99
N ILE A 53 2.96 -15.34 15.66
CA ILE A 53 3.84 -16.32 15.01
C ILE A 53 5.06 -15.62 14.42
N ALA A 54 4.88 -14.49 13.74
CA ALA A 54 5.94 -13.80 13.02
C ALA A 54 5.65 -12.31 12.89
N VAL A 55 6.73 -11.51 12.89
CA VAL A 55 6.68 -10.07 12.65
C VAL A 55 7.58 -9.72 11.47
N LYS A 56 7.17 -8.79 10.63
CA LYS A 56 7.96 -8.28 9.51
C LYS A 56 7.78 -6.80 9.29
N PHE A 57 8.90 -6.13 8.94
CA PHE A 57 8.91 -4.73 8.53
C PHE A 57 9.31 -4.64 7.06
N TRP A 58 8.53 -3.92 6.26
CA TRP A 58 8.83 -3.65 4.86
C TRP A 58 9.50 -2.28 4.74
N LYS A 59 10.84 -2.31 4.70
CA LYS A 59 11.69 -1.11 4.68
C LYS A 59 11.69 -0.42 3.30
N GLY A 60 12.31 0.77 3.23
CA GLY A 60 12.46 1.58 2.01
C GLY A 60 11.67 2.88 2.01
N GLY A 61 10.95 3.19 3.08
CA GLY A 61 10.15 4.42 3.20
C GLY A 61 10.98 5.69 3.13
N LYS A 62 12.18 5.70 3.73
CA LYS A 62 13.12 6.84 3.65
C LYS A 62 13.65 7.06 2.23
N GLU A 63 14.00 5.98 1.55
CA GLU A 63 14.49 6.03 0.17
C GLU A 63 13.42 6.57 -0.77
N TYR A 64 12.20 6.03 -0.69
CA TYR A 64 11.05 6.54 -1.42
C TYR A 64 10.83 8.03 -1.17
N SER A 65 10.77 8.46 0.10
CA SER A 65 10.58 9.86 0.47
C SER A 65 11.69 10.77 -0.05
N HIS A 66 12.95 10.28 -0.06
CA HIS A 66 14.08 11.01 -0.62
C HIS A 66 13.93 11.22 -2.13
N HIS A 67 13.56 10.17 -2.88
CA HIS A 67 13.33 10.28 -4.32
C HIS A 67 12.15 11.21 -4.65
N CYS A 68 11.06 11.12 -3.91
CA CYS A 68 9.92 12.03 -4.05
C CYS A 68 10.34 13.48 -3.81
N ARG A 69 11.09 13.75 -2.74
CA ARG A 69 11.56 15.09 -2.41
C ARG A 69 12.43 15.68 -3.53
N LYS A 70 13.38 14.90 -4.06
CA LYS A 70 14.22 15.35 -5.19
C LYS A 70 13.41 15.71 -6.43
N LEU A 71 12.35 14.95 -6.73
CA LEU A 71 11.47 15.25 -7.86
C LEU A 71 10.66 16.54 -7.60
N LEU A 72 10.13 16.71 -6.38
CA LEU A 72 9.39 17.91 -6.00
C LEU A 72 10.26 19.17 -6.01
N GLU A 73 11.53 19.08 -5.60
CA GLU A 73 12.49 20.18 -5.72
C GLU A 73 12.75 20.57 -7.18
N LYS A 74 12.83 19.58 -8.09
CA LYS A 74 12.95 19.85 -9.53
C LYS A 74 11.71 20.54 -10.10
N ILE A 75 10.52 20.11 -9.68
CA ILE A 75 9.25 20.75 -10.06
C ILE A 75 9.24 22.20 -9.57
N LYS A 76 9.57 22.42 -8.29
CA LYS A 76 9.62 23.76 -7.70
C LYS A 76 10.58 24.70 -8.46
N LYS A 77 11.81 24.24 -8.71
CA LYS A 77 12.80 25.03 -9.48
C LYS A 77 12.33 25.34 -10.91
N SER A 78 11.68 24.40 -11.57
CA SER A 78 11.12 24.59 -12.91
C SER A 78 9.99 25.63 -12.90
N GLN A 79 9.12 25.58 -11.90
CA GLN A 79 8.02 26.54 -11.73
C GLN A 79 8.54 27.96 -11.42
N GLU A 80 9.57 28.07 -10.58
CA GLU A 80 10.22 29.35 -10.28
C GLU A 80 10.87 29.97 -11.53
N ALA A 81 11.56 29.15 -12.34
CA ALA A 81 12.21 29.60 -13.57
C ALA A 81 11.22 30.07 -14.66
N THR A 82 10.00 29.55 -14.66
CA THR A 82 8.94 29.92 -15.63
C THR A 82 8.04 31.05 -15.14
N GLY A 83 8.39 31.70 -14.01
CA GLY A 83 7.62 32.81 -13.44
C GLY A 83 6.20 32.43 -13.00
N GLY A 84 6.00 31.19 -12.60
CA GLY A 84 4.70 30.67 -12.15
C GLY A 84 3.64 30.52 -13.26
N ARG A 85 3.97 30.83 -14.51
CA ARG A 85 3.11 30.55 -15.64
C ARG A 85 3.07 29.04 -15.86
N GLN A 86 2.03 28.42 -15.34
CA GLN A 86 1.74 27.00 -15.56
C GLN A 86 1.40 26.75 -17.04
N THR A 87 2.42 26.64 -17.85
CA THR A 87 2.25 25.90 -19.11
C THR A 87 2.34 24.42 -18.71
N GLY A 88 1.21 23.76 -18.57
CA GLY A 88 1.06 22.41 -17.98
C GLY A 88 1.89 21.28 -18.64
N ARG A 89 2.81 21.62 -19.52
CA ARG A 89 3.71 20.70 -20.20
C ARG A 89 5.12 20.64 -19.62
N VAL A 90 5.60 21.73 -18.98
CA VAL A 90 7.01 21.81 -18.56
C VAL A 90 7.31 20.81 -17.44
N ASP A 91 6.40 20.66 -16.48
CA ASP A 91 6.59 19.80 -15.32
C ASP A 91 5.98 18.40 -15.50
N GLN A 92 5.27 18.16 -16.58
CA GLN A 92 4.55 16.91 -16.82
C GLN A 92 5.46 15.67 -16.70
N LYS A 93 6.71 15.76 -17.19
CA LYS A 93 7.68 14.66 -17.08
C LYS A 93 8.02 14.31 -15.64
N TYR A 94 8.16 15.31 -14.75
CA TYR A 94 8.48 15.08 -13.33
C TYR A 94 7.28 14.51 -12.58
N TRP A 95 6.07 14.99 -12.88
CA TRP A 95 4.84 14.42 -12.33
C TRP A 95 4.62 12.98 -12.78
N MET A 96 4.93 12.67 -14.03
CA MET A 96 4.90 11.28 -14.52
C MET A 96 5.94 10.41 -13.82
N HIS A 97 7.17 10.91 -13.62
CA HIS A 97 8.19 10.17 -12.85
C HIS A 97 7.74 9.91 -11.42
N LEU A 98 7.12 10.88 -10.77
CA LEU A 98 6.59 10.74 -9.42
C LEU A 98 5.47 9.69 -9.36
N LYS A 99 4.59 9.68 -10.35
CA LYS A 99 3.56 8.66 -10.51
C LYS A 99 4.17 7.27 -10.69
N HIS A 100 5.09 7.09 -11.62
CA HIS A 100 5.75 5.80 -11.87
C HIS A 100 6.55 5.32 -10.67
N LEU A 101 7.22 6.23 -9.95
CA LEU A 101 7.91 5.91 -8.71
C LEU A 101 6.95 5.34 -7.67
N SER A 102 5.81 6.00 -7.47
CA SER A 102 4.77 5.55 -6.54
C SER A 102 4.16 4.20 -6.94
N GLU A 103 3.95 3.98 -8.23
CA GLU A 103 3.47 2.71 -8.77
C GLU A 103 4.50 1.60 -8.54
N HIS A 104 5.77 1.85 -8.85
CA HIS A 104 6.86 0.91 -8.67
C HIS A 104 6.98 0.45 -7.20
N TYR A 105 7.11 1.39 -6.27
CA TYR A 105 7.19 1.06 -4.84
C TYR A 105 5.91 0.39 -4.33
N GLY A 106 4.74 0.85 -4.78
CA GLY A 106 3.48 0.21 -4.45
C GLY A 106 3.44 -1.26 -4.86
N HIS A 107 3.84 -1.58 -6.08
CA HIS A 107 3.91 -2.97 -6.56
C HIS A 107 4.98 -3.79 -5.86
N GLN A 108 6.14 -3.20 -5.60
CA GLN A 108 7.25 -3.87 -4.91
C GLN A 108 6.86 -4.27 -3.49
N VAL A 109 6.36 -3.32 -2.71
CA VAL A 109 5.93 -3.57 -1.33
C VAL A 109 4.79 -4.59 -1.28
N THR A 110 3.79 -4.44 -2.14
CA THR A 110 2.68 -5.39 -2.24
C THR A 110 3.16 -6.81 -2.53
N SER A 111 4.10 -6.98 -3.47
CA SER A 111 4.64 -8.30 -3.81
C SER A 111 5.44 -8.92 -2.66
N GLN A 112 6.14 -8.09 -1.88
CA GLN A 112 6.86 -8.55 -0.69
C GLN A 112 5.90 -8.97 0.44
N ILE A 113 4.83 -8.20 0.65
CA ILE A 113 3.78 -8.53 1.63
C ILE A 113 3.13 -9.86 1.27
N LEU A 114 2.74 -10.01 0.00
CA LEU A 114 2.08 -11.21 -0.47
C LEU A 114 2.98 -12.45 -0.37
N ARG A 115 4.26 -12.32 -0.75
CA ARG A 115 5.23 -13.41 -0.58
C ARG A 115 5.31 -13.86 0.87
N PHE A 116 5.42 -12.92 1.80
CA PHE A 116 5.45 -13.23 3.23
C PHE A 116 4.14 -13.88 3.70
N ALA A 117 2.99 -13.41 3.24
CA ALA A 117 1.70 -14.00 3.58
C ALA A 117 1.60 -15.46 3.10
N VAL A 118 2.07 -15.76 1.89
CA VAL A 118 2.11 -17.13 1.33
C VAL A 118 3.09 -18.00 2.12
N GLU A 119 4.30 -17.52 2.39
CA GLU A 119 5.32 -18.24 3.19
C GLU A 119 4.81 -18.60 4.59
N GLN A 120 3.98 -17.74 5.18
CA GLN A 120 3.39 -17.96 6.50
C GLN A 120 2.03 -18.69 6.46
N ASN A 121 1.58 -19.17 5.31
CA ASN A 121 0.27 -19.82 5.14
C ASN A 121 -0.90 -18.96 5.66
N VAL A 122 -0.86 -17.65 5.40
CA VAL A 122 -1.89 -16.69 5.79
C VAL A 122 -3.10 -16.85 4.86
N SER A 123 -4.29 -16.87 5.43
CA SER A 123 -5.56 -16.95 4.67
C SER A 123 -6.32 -15.62 4.61
N VAL A 124 -6.02 -14.70 5.55
CA VAL A 124 -6.67 -13.39 5.63
C VAL A 124 -5.62 -12.33 5.90
N ILE A 125 -5.64 -11.25 5.12
CA ILE A 125 -4.84 -10.03 5.36
C ILE A 125 -5.78 -8.95 5.87
N VAL A 126 -5.42 -8.32 6.99
CA VAL A 126 -6.16 -7.21 7.61
C VAL A 126 -5.40 -5.92 7.38
N LEU A 127 -6.05 -4.95 6.74
CA LEU A 127 -5.53 -3.61 6.50
C LEU A 127 -6.25 -2.58 7.37
N PRO A 128 -5.55 -1.53 7.83
CA PRO A 128 -6.19 -0.42 8.51
C PRO A 128 -6.92 0.48 7.50
N ARG A 129 -8.18 0.77 7.79
CA ARG A 129 -8.92 1.83 7.09
C ARG A 129 -8.81 3.11 7.90
N TYR A 130 -8.02 4.04 7.41
CA TYR A 130 -7.88 5.36 8.03
C TYR A 130 -9.07 6.24 7.70
N ASN A 131 -9.56 7.01 8.68
CA ASN A 131 -10.55 8.04 8.42
C ASN A 131 -9.88 9.21 7.67
N GLN A 132 -10.70 10.03 6.99
CA GLN A 132 -10.20 11.15 6.18
C GLN A 132 -9.47 12.21 7.02
N GLU A 133 -9.90 12.43 8.26
CA GLU A 133 -9.30 13.39 9.16
C GLU A 133 -7.90 12.97 9.60
N TYR A 134 -7.72 11.71 10.00
CA TYR A 134 -6.42 11.15 10.33
C TYR A 134 -5.47 11.24 9.14
N SER A 135 -5.92 10.83 7.95
CA SER A 135 -5.10 10.89 6.73
C SER A 135 -4.66 12.32 6.41
N ARG A 136 -5.56 13.30 6.53
CA ARG A 136 -5.22 14.72 6.32
C ARG A 136 -4.21 15.24 7.34
N ASN A 137 -4.37 14.90 8.62
CA ASN A 137 -3.48 15.37 9.68
C ASN A 137 -2.09 14.77 9.57
N VAL A 138 -1.98 13.49 9.29
CA VAL A 138 -0.70 12.81 9.09
C VAL A 138 -0.01 13.30 7.81
N MET A 139 -0.75 13.52 6.74
CA MET A 139 -0.21 14.07 5.49
C MET A 139 0.28 15.51 5.64
N LYS A 140 -0.40 16.34 6.45
CA LYS A 140 0.08 17.71 6.76
C LYS A 140 1.42 17.69 7.49
N GLY A 141 1.63 16.74 8.41
CA GLY A 141 2.87 16.63 9.18
C GLY A 141 4.06 16.03 8.41
N SER A 142 3.79 15.15 7.45
CA SER A 142 4.84 14.38 6.74
C SER A 142 5.09 14.82 5.30
N GLY A 143 4.31 15.76 4.80
CA GLY A 143 4.21 16.08 3.38
C GLY A 143 3.38 15.05 2.59
N ASN A 144 2.82 15.47 1.47
CA ASN A 144 1.89 14.65 0.66
C ASN A 144 2.53 13.42 -0.02
N TRP A 145 3.81 13.17 0.18
CA TRP A 145 4.57 12.14 -0.52
C TRP A 145 5.37 11.23 0.41
N GLY A 146 4.92 11.11 1.65
CA GLY A 146 5.48 10.14 2.59
C GLY A 146 5.05 8.69 2.28
N PRO A 147 5.65 7.69 2.94
CA PRO A 147 5.33 6.28 2.76
C PRO A 147 3.84 5.95 2.98
N LEU A 148 3.19 6.65 3.90
CA LEU A 148 1.77 6.46 4.19
C LEU A 148 0.87 6.81 2.99
N HIS A 149 1.33 7.70 2.09
CA HIS A 149 0.59 8.03 0.87
C HIS A 149 0.40 6.83 -0.06
N LEU A 150 1.28 5.83 0.03
CA LEU A 150 1.15 4.60 -0.75
C LEU A 150 0.15 3.59 -0.17
N SER A 151 -0.35 3.78 1.06
CA SER A 151 -1.23 2.82 1.74
C SER A 151 -2.45 2.44 0.89
N THR A 152 -3.12 3.42 0.30
CA THR A 152 -4.29 3.19 -0.57
C THR A 152 -3.93 2.37 -1.81
N ARG A 153 -2.80 2.67 -2.47
CA ARG A 153 -2.34 1.91 -3.64
C ARG A 153 -1.93 0.50 -3.27
N ILE A 154 -1.21 0.35 -2.15
CA ILE A 154 -0.82 -0.97 -1.63
C ILE A 154 -2.07 -1.80 -1.33
N GLY A 155 -3.09 -1.22 -0.70
CA GLY A 155 -4.37 -1.89 -0.45
C GLY A 155 -5.03 -2.36 -1.75
N GLN A 156 -5.17 -1.48 -2.74
CA GLN A 156 -5.74 -1.82 -4.05
C GLN A 156 -4.96 -2.94 -4.76
N TYR A 157 -3.60 -2.90 -4.69
CA TYR A 157 -2.77 -3.92 -5.33
C TYR A 157 -2.80 -5.24 -4.57
N LEU A 158 -2.91 -5.21 -3.24
CA LEU A 158 -3.07 -6.41 -2.43
C LEU A 158 -4.37 -7.11 -2.74
N ASP A 159 -5.47 -6.39 -2.86
CA ASP A 159 -6.79 -6.96 -3.08
C ASP A 159 -6.79 -7.94 -4.27
N TYR A 160 -6.43 -7.49 -5.47
CA TYR A 160 -6.45 -8.37 -6.64
C TYR A 160 -5.31 -9.41 -6.65
N LYS A 161 -4.12 -9.10 -6.08
CA LYS A 161 -3.01 -10.05 -6.07
C LYS A 161 -3.21 -11.15 -5.02
N ALA A 162 -3.74 -10.82 -3.85
CA ALA A 162 -4.03 -11.76 -2.77
C ALA A 162 -5.12 -12.74 -3.20
N TRP A 163 -6.16 -12.23 -3.89
CA TRP A 163 -7.24 -13.06 -4.41
C TRP A 163 -6.73 -14.20 -5.28
N LYS A 164 -5.74 -13.97 -6.15
CA LYS A 164 -5.10 -14.99 -6.99
C LYS A 164 -4.44 -16.12 -6.18
N ASN A 165 -4.06 -15.85 -4.93
CA ASN A 165 -3.44 -16.82 -4.01
C ASN A 165 -4.45 -17.37 -3.00
N GLY A 166 -5.74 -17.16 -3.21
CA GLY A 166 -6.78 -17.61 -2.30
C GLY A 166 -6.80 -16.87 -0.95
N ILE A 167 -6.10 -15.74 -0.82
CA ILE A 167 -6.02 -14.91 0.38
C ILE A 167 -7.09 -13.82 0.29
N ILE A 168 -7.88 -13.62 1.35
CA ILE A 168 -8.86 -12.55 1.44
C ILE A 168 -8.22 -11.32 2.10
N VAL A 169 -8.45 -10.15 1.52
CA VAL A 169 -8.07 -8.86 2.14
C VAL A 169 -9.31 -8.21 2.73
N ILE A 170 -9.20 -7.77 3.97
CA ILE A 170 -10.27 -7.00 4.65
C ILE A 170 -9.71 -5.70 5.21
N GLU A 171 -10.55 -4.68 5.27
CA GLU A 171 -10.22 -3.40 5.91
C GLU A 171 -10.98 -3.25 7.23
N VAL A 172 -10.27 -2.84 8.27
CA VAL A 172 -10.82 -2.60 9.60
C VAL A 172 -10.58 -1.14 9.98
N HIS A 173 -11.59 -0.49 10.55
CA HIS A 173 -11.46 0.89 11.01
C HIS A 173 -10.36 1.02 12.08
N ALA A 174 -9.39 1.88 11.80
CA ALA A 174 -8.22 2.11 12.68
C ALA A 174 -8.51 3.08 13.84
N THR A 175 -9.78 3.26 14.22
CA THR A 175 -10.15 4.11 15.34
C THR A 175 -9.70 3.52 16.67
N GLY A 176 -8.80 4.22 17.36
CA GLY A 176 -8.34 3.83 18.70
C GLY A 176 -7.01 3.06 18.75
N ILE A 177 -6.41 2.70 17.62
CA ILE A 177 -5.11 1.99 17.58
C ILE A 177 -3.93 2.88 18.02
N SER A 178 -4.09 4.20 18.00
CA SER A 178 -3.03 5.16 18.33
C SER A 178 -3.09 5.70 19.79
N LYS A 179 -3.75 5.00 20.69
CA LYS A 179 -3.87 5.41 22.11
C LYS A 179 -2.98 4.55 23.04
N ILE A 180 -1.83 4.12 22.54
CA ILE A 180 -0.78 3.51 23.38
C ILE A 180 0.42 4.44 23.36
#